data_dd4c4b82952ed50f7bb11802d15ba09f
#
_entry.id   dd4c4b82952ed50f7bb11802d15ba09f
#
_cell.length_a   1.000
_cell.length_b   1.000
_cell.length_c   1.000
_cell.angle_alpha   90.00
_cell.angle_beta   90.00
_cell.angle_gamma   90.00
#
_symmetry.space_group_name_H-M   'P 1'
#
loop_
_entity.id
_entity.type
_entity.pdbx_description
1 polymer ?
#
loop_
_entity_poly.entity_id
_entity_poly.type
_entity_poly.pdbx_seq_one_letter_code
_entity_poly.pdbx_strand_id
1 'polypeptide(L)'
;LKGELTEGAGPGIDVYSIRQPLGVVAGITPFNFPAMIPLWKAGPALACGNAFILKPSERDPSVPVRLAELFTEAGLPPGAFQVVQGDKEAVDALLDHPDIKAYGFVGSSDIAQYIYSRAAANGKRSQCFGGAKNHMIVMPDADLDQAVDALVGAGYGSAGERCMAISVAVPVGEETANRLRARLAERIKDLRVGHSLDPKADYGPLVTAAALTRVRGYIDAGVTEGAELVVDGRKKGSDEMTFGDESLEGGFFIGPSLFDHVT
;
A
#
# COMPACT_ATOMS: atom_id res chain seq x y z
N LEU A 1 -0.42 21.27 13.24
CA LEU A 1 -1.05 22.46 13.84
C LEU A 1 -0.10 23.24 14.77
N LYS A 2 0.97 22.62 15.24
CA LYS A 2 1.94 23.25 16.14
C LYS A 2 2.77 24.30 15.41
N GLY A 3 2.81 25.52 15.97
CA GLY A 3 3.76 26.56 15.60
C GLY A 3 5.01 26.49 16.47
N GLU A 4 5.98 27.35 16.19
CA GLU A 4 7.23 27.47 16.93
C GLU A 4 7.42 28.91 17.40
N LEU A 5 8.06 29.08 18.56
CA LEU A 5 8.44 30.37 19.12
C LEU A 5 9.93 30.33 19.47
N THR A 6 10.66 31.36 19.04
CA THR A 6 12.04 31.62 19.43
C THR A 6 12.10 32.97 20.08
N GLU A 7 12.28 33.04 21.39
CA GLU A 7 12.47 34.28 22.13
C GLU A 7 13.92 34.75 21.96
N GLY A 8 14.10 36.06 21.89
CA GLY A 8 15.43 36.66 21.82
C GLY A 8 16.24 36.28 20.58
N ALA A 9 15.60 36.06 19.43
CA ALA A 9 16.28 35.79 18.14
C ALA A 9 17.20 36.94 17.72
N GLY A 10 17.03 38.13 18.30
CA GLY A 10 17.87 39.31 18.22
C GLY A 10 17.52 40.27 19.36
N PRO A 11 18.26 41.38 19.52
CA PRO A 11 17.93 42.38 20.57
C PRO A 11 16.50 42.95 20.40
N GLY A 12 15.60 42.53 21.31
CA GLY A 12 14.19 42.95 21.29
C GLY A 12 13.34 42.31 20.19
N ILE A 13 13.80 41.17 19.62
CA ILE A 13 13.11 40.48 18.54
C ILE A 13 12.78 39.01 18.96
N ASP A 14 11.48 38.68 18.95
CA ASP A 14 10.97 37.32 19.02
C ASP A 14 10.44 36.91 17.66
N VAL A 15 10.63 35.64 17.31
CA VAL A 15 10.16 35.07 16.04
C VAL A 15 9.22 33.89 16.31
N TYR A 16 8.08 33.88 15.66
CA TYR A 16 7.13 32.80 15.77
C TYR A 16 6.55 32.39 14.41
N SER A 17 6.18 31.14 14.29
CA SER A 17 5.49 30.60 13.11
C SER A 17 4.06 30.21 13.43
N ILE A 18 3.16 30.52 12.50
CA ILE A 18 1.74 30.15 12.55
C ILE A 18 1.44 29.27 11.33
N ARG A 19 0.72 28.17 11.57
CA ARG A 19 0.22 27.30 10.50
C ARG A 19 -1.14 27.82 10.03
N GLN A 20 -1.27 27.97 8.70
CA GLN A 20 -2.52 28.37 8.05
C GLN A 20 -2.92 27.32 7.01
N PRO A 21 -4.24 27.15 6.70
CA PRO A 21 -4.69 26.27 5.64
C PRO A 21 -4.17 26.74 4.27
N LEU A 22 -3.92 25.76 3.39
CA LEU A 22 -3.54 26.02 2.00
C LEU A 22 -4.77 26.35 1.12
N GLY A 23 -5.96 25.96 1.56
CA GLY A 23 -7.20 26.03 0.81
C GLY A 23 -7.67 24.66 0.33
N VAL A 24 -7.68 24.40 -0.98
CA VAL A 24 -8.04 23.10 -1.53
C VAL A 24 -6.79 22.23 -1.72
N VAL A 25 -6.85 21.01 -1.21
CA VAL A 25 -5.79 20.01 -1.37
C VAL A 25 -6.38 18.69 -1.84
N ALA A 26 -5.60 17.87 -2.53
CA ALA A 26 -6.08 16.60 -3.07
C ALA A 26 -5.27 15.41 -2.58
N GLY A 27 -5.94 14.25 -2.48
CA GLY A 27 -5.34 12.94 -2.23
C GLY A 27 -5.62 11.98 -3.37
N ILE A 28 -4.59 11.30 -3.85
CA ILE A 28 -4.69 10.23 -4.85
C ILE A 28 -4.21 8.96 -4.18
N THR A 29 -5.09 7.95 -4.07
CA THR A 29 -4.87 6.79 -3.21
C THR A 29 -5.01 5.47 -3.94
N PRO A 30 -4.24 4.44 -3.53
CA PRO A 30 -4.25 3.13 -4.17
C PRO A 30 -5.39 2.24 -3.64
N PHE A 31 -5.51 1.05 -4.26
CA PHE A 31 -6.56 0.06 -3.97
C PHE A 31 -6.33 -0.72 -2.66
N ASN A 32 -5.08 -0.92 -2.24
CA ASN A 32 -4.73 -1.90 -1.22
C ASN A 32 -5.14 -1.55 0.22
N PHE A 33 -5.41 -0.27 0.48
CA PHE A 33 -5.93 0.24 1.76
C PHE A 33 -6.95 1.35 1.52
N PRO A 34 -8.16 1.02 1.02
CA PRO A 34 -9.12 2.00 0.52
C PRO A 34 -9.78 2.87 1.60
N ALA A 35 -9.67 2.49 2.87
CA ALA A 35 -10.09 3.31 4.01
C ALA A 35 -8.91 4.05 4.64
N MET A 36 -7.85 3.32 4.97
CA MET A 36 -6.75 3.81 5.80
C MET A 36 -5.96 4.93 5.12
N ILE A 37 -5.55 4.74 3.87
CA ILE A 37 -4.73 5.73 3.17
C ILE A 37 -5.51 7.01 2.87
N PRO A 38 -6.77 6.98 2.41
CA PRO A 38 -7.61 8.17 2.37
C PRO A 38 -7.70 8.92 3.69
N LEU A 39 -7.93 8.21 4.81
CA LEU A 39 -8.05 8.83 6.13
C LEU A 39 -6.74 9.44 6.63
N TRP A 40 -5.60 8.82 6.33
CA TRP A 40 -4.27 9.39 6.63
C TRP A 40 -4.03 10.76 5.98
N LYS A 41 -4.65 10.99 4.83
CA LYS A 41 -4.54 12.26 4.09
C LYS A 41 -5.65 13.24 4.47
N ALA A 42 -6.89 12.77 4.50
CA ALA A 42 -8.06 13.60 4.80
C ALA A 42 -8.03 14.13 6.23
N GLY A 43 -7.69 13.31 7.22
CA GLY A 43 -7.69 13.70 8.63
C GLY A 43 -6.82 14.94 8.90
N PRO A 44 -5.52 14.93 8.60
CA PRO A 44 -4.67 16.11 8.76
C PRO A 44 -5.10 17.30 7.89
N ALA A 45 -5.54 17.06 6.65
CA ALA A 45 -5.98 18.13 5.76
C ALA A 45 -7.17 18.89 6.34
N LEU A 46 -8.21 18.16 6.72
CA LEU A 46 -9.44 18.73 7.32
C LEU A 46 -9.17 19.38 8.67
N ALA A 47 -8.38 18.73 9.55
CA ALA A 47 -8.01 19.26 10.85
C ALA A 47 -7.20 20.56 10.75
N CYS A 48 -6.47 20.76 9.64
CA CYS A 48 -5.75 22.00 9.35
C CYS A 48 -6.63 23.07 8.64
N GLY A 49 -7.93 22.82 8.46
CA GLY A 49 -8.87 23.77 7.86
C GLY A 49 -8.86 23.79 6.33
N ASN A 50 -8.31 22.75 5.66
CA ASN A 50 -8.36 22.66 4.21
C ASN A 50 -9.63 21.95 3.73
N ALA A 51 -10.09 22.25 2.53
CA ALA A 51 -10.96 21.36 1.77
C ALA A 51 -10.14 20.25 1.12
N PHE A 52 -10.67 19.03 1.15
CA PHE A 52 -9.96 17.83 0.66
C PHE A 52 -10.72 17.13 -0.45
N ILE A 53 -10.08 16.94 -1.58
CA ILE A 53 -10.59 16.15 -2.72
C ILE A 53 -9.86 14.82 -2.76
N LEU A 54 -10.60 13.72 -2.68
CA LEU A 54 -10.07 12.38 -2.79
C LEU A 54 -10.34 11.79 -4.17
N LYS A 55 -9.29 11.39 -4.89
CA LYS A 55 -9.39 10.48 -6.03
C LYS A 55 -8.92 9.09 -5.57
N PRO A 56 -9.83 8.18 -5.23
CA PRO A 56 -9.48 6.82 -4.84
C PRO A 56 -9.10 5.97 -6.05
N SER A 57 -8.69 4.72 -5.80
CA SER A 57 -8.54 3.75 -6.86
C SER A 57 -9.87 3.48 -7.56
N GLU A 58 -9.86 3.40 -8.88
CA GLU A 58 -11.01 2.99 -9.70
C GLU A 58 -11.35 1.50 -9.53
N ARG A 59 -10.49 0.74 -8.87
CA ARG A 59 -10.65 -0.71 -8.66
C ARG A 59 -11.57 -1.04 -7.49
N ASP A 60 -11.61 -0.18 -6.48
CA ASP A 60 -12.39 -0.37 -5.25
C ASP A 60 -12.95 0.96 -4.71
N PRO A 61 -13.83 1.62 -5.48
CA PRO A 61 -14.29 2.97 -5.17
C PRO A 61 -15.32 3.05 -4.03
N SER A 62 -15.89 1.93 -3.61
CA SER A 62 -17.05 1.91 -2.69
C SER A 62 -16.72 2.44 -1.29
N VAL A 63 -15.61 2.01 -0.73
CA VAL A 63 -15.18 2.39 0.63
C VAL A 63 -14.93 3.90 0.74
N PRO A 64 -14.19 4.56 -0.16
CA PRO A 64 -14.02 6.01 -0.14
C PRO A 64 -15.33 6.80 -0.29
N VAL A 65 -16.29 6.32 -1.08
CA VAL A 65 -17.62 6.93 -1.18
C VAL A 65 -18.33 6.85 0.15
N ARG A 66 -18.34 5.65 0.77
CA ARG A 66 -18.95 5.49 2.10
C ARG A 66 -18.30 6.37 3.17
N LEU A 67 -16.99 6.58 3.12
CA LEU A 67 -16.31 7.52 4.00
C LEU A 67 -16.83 8.95 3.84
N ALA A 68 -17.06 9.41 2.60
CA ALA A 68 -17.61 10.74 2.35
C ALA A 68 -19.03 10.90 2.93
N GLU A 69 -19.86 9.87 2.79
CA GLU A 69 -21.20 9.83 3.41
C GLU A 69 -21.09 9.93 4.94
N LEU A 70 -20.22 9.14 5.56
CA LEU A 70 -20.00 9.14 7.02
C LEU A 70 -19.48 10.51 7.52
N PHE A 71 -18.59 11.16 6.80
CA PHE A 71 -18.15 12.51 7.13
C PHE A 71 -19.32 13.51 7.08
N THR A 72 -20.20 13.37 6.09
CA THR A 72 -21.41 14.21 5.98
C THR A 72 -22.37 13.94 7.13
N GLU A 73 -22.64 12.67 7.45
CA GLU A 73 -23.48 12.26 8.58
C GLU A 73 -22.92 12.75 9.92
N ALA A 74 -21.59 12.80 10.06
CA ALA A 74 -20.91 13.33 11.25
C ALA A 74 -20.94 14.87 11.36
N GLY A 75 -21.50 15.58 10.39
CA GLY A 75 -21.65 17.03 10.41
C GLY A 75 -20.45 17.80 9.82
N LEU A 76 -19.60 17.16 9.02
CA LEU A 76 -18.57 17.91 8.28
C LEU A 76 -19.24 18.92 7.35
N PRO A 77 -18.75 20.18 7.30
CA PRO A 77 -19.33 21.20 6.43
C PRO A 77 -19.39 20.76 4.96
N PRO A 78 -20.49 21.04 4.24
CA PRO A 78 -20.62 20.71 2.83
C PRO A 78 -19.44 21.22 2.00
N GLY A 79 -18.90 20.35 1.13
CA GLY A 79 -17.78 20.68 0.27
C GLY A 79 -16.40 20.54 0.90
N ALA A 80 -16.30 20.33 2.21
CA ALA A 80 -15.00 20.18 2.87
C ALA A 80 -14.30 18.83 2.52
N PHE A 81 -15.07 17.76 2.30
CA PHE A 81 -14.56 16.48 1.79
C PHE A 81 -15.37 16.04 0.57
N GLN A 82 -14.69 15.77 -0.53
CA GLN A 82 -15.31 15.34 -1.79
C GLN A 82 -14.55 14.18 -2.40
N VAL A 83 -15.27 13.30 -3.12
CA VAL A 83 -14.70 12.16 -3.85
C VAL A 83 -14.92 12.35 -5.36
N VAL A 84 -13.83 12.25 -6.12
CA VAL A 84 -13.84 12.27 -7.59
C VAL A 84 -13.41 10.91 -8.09
N GLN A 85 -14.27 10.26 -8.87
CA GLN A 85 -13.95 8.97 -9.50
C GLN A 85 -13.25 9.17 -10.84
N GLY A 86 -12.50 8.16 -11.25
CA GLY A 86 -11.81 8.12 -12.55
C GLY A 86 -10.39 7.57 -12.44
N ASP A 87 -9.74 7.53 -13.56
CA ASP A 87 -8.37 7.05 -13.74
C ASP A 87 -7.40 8.21 -14.01
N LYS A 88 -6.51 8.04 -14.99
CA LYS A 88 -5.50 9.04 -15.36
C LYS A 88 -6.08 10.41 -15.72
N GLU A 89 -7.21 10.47 -16.40
CA GLU A 89 -7.81 11.74 -16.82
C GLU A 89 -8.25 12.57 -15.61
N ALA A 90 -8.85 11.92 -14.60
CA ALA A 90 -9.21 12.58 -13.35
C ALA A 90 -7.96 13.05 -12.57
N VAL A 91 -6.90 12.24 -12.56
CA VAL A 91 -5.63 12.62 -11.93
C VAL A 91 -5.03 13.84 -12.61
N ASP A 92 -4.99 13.87 -13.95
CA ASP A 92 -4.44 14.97 -14.71
C ASP A 92 -5.24 16.26 -14.50
N ALA A 93 -6.56 16.16 -14.51
CA ALA A 93 -7.44 17.31 -14.25
C ALA A 93 -7.20 17.91 -12.86
N LEU A 94 -7.03 17.06 -11.83
CA LEU A 94 -6.68 17.52 -10.50
C LEU A 94 -5.31 18.21 -10.50
N LEU A 95 -4.28 17.59 -11.10
CA LEU A 95 -2.92 18.12 -11.11
C LEU A 95 -2.81 19.49 -11.77
N ASP A 96 -3.64 19.75 -12.79
CA ASP A 96 -3.62 21.00 -13.53
C ASP A 96 -4.55 22.07 -12.94
N HIS A 97 -5.51 21.70 -12.08
CA HIS A 97 -6.49 22.64 -11.56
C HIS A 97 -5.86 23.76 -10.72
N PRO A 98 -6.06 25.03 -11.05
CA PRO A 98 -5.32 26.14 -10.41
C PRO A 98 -5.61 26.32 -8.92
N ASP A 99 -6.79 25.90 -8.45
CA ASP A 99 -7.21 26.08 -7.05
C ASP A 99 -6.64 25.00 -6.13
N ILE A 100 -6.21 23.85 -6.65
CA ILE A 100 -5.59 22.80 -5.84
C ILE A 100 -4.13 23.18 -5.56
N LYS A 101 -3.77 23.31 -4.29
CA LYS A 101 -2.46 23.85 -3.85
C LYS A 101 -1.46 22.77 -3.45
N ALA A 102 -1.94 21.57 -3.08
CA ALA A 102 -1.07 20.48 -2.67
C ALA A 102 -1.69 19.11 -2.92
N TYR A 103 -0.82 18.10 -3.04
CA TYR A 103 -1.19 16.70 -3.29
C TYR A 103 -0.54 15.77 -2.30
N GLY A 104 -1.29 14.73 -1.90
CA GLY A 104 -0.75 13.54 -1.27
C GLY A 104 -1.02 12.33 -2.16
N PHE A 105 0.03 11.61 -2.55
CA PHE A 105 -0.07 10.42 -3.38
C PHE A 105 0.55 9.20 -2.69
N VAL A 106 -0.08 8.04 -2.88
CA VAL A 106 0.51 6.72 -2.61
C VAL A 106 0.17 5.79 -3.77
N GLY A 107 1.16 5.09 -4.31
CA GLY A 107 0.98 4.14 -5.40
C GLY A 107 2.30 3.60 -5.95
N SER A 108 2.35 3.26 -7.24
CA SER A 108 3.58 2.80 -7.88
C SER A 108 4.62 3.92 -8.04
N SER A 109 5.90 3.56 -8.11
CA SER A 109 7.01 4.52 -8.20
C SER A 109 6.94 5.39 -9.45
N ASP A 110 6.59 4.82 -10.60
CA ASP A 110 6.49 5.56 -11.86
C ASP A 110 5.39 6.62 -11.81
N ILE A 111 4.24 6.27 -11.21
CA ILE A 111 3.13 7.23 -11.03
C ILE A 111 3.49 8.27 -9.96
N ALA A 112 4.19 7.88 -8.90
CA ALA A 112 4.69 8.82 -7.90
C ALA A 112 5.61 9.89 -8.54
N GLN A 113 6.53 9.46 -9.39
CA GLN A 113 7.41 10.36 -10.13
C GLN A 113 6.64 11.28 -11.09
N TYR A 114 5.68 10.72 -11.82
CA TYR A 114 4.82 11.49 -12.73
C TYR A 114 4.06 12.60 -11.99
N ILE A 115 3.38 12.25 -10.90
CA ILE A 115 2.60 13.20 -10.10
C ILE A 115 3.49 14.27 -9.47
N TYR A 116 4.62 13.85 -8.89
CA TYR A 116 5.59 14.77 -8.31
C TYR A 116 6.07 15.80 -9.33
N SER A 117 6.52 15.33 -10.49
CA SER A 117 7.07 16.20 -11.54
C SER A 117 6.03 17.18 -12.07
N ARG A 118 4.78 16.72 -12.32
CA ARG A 118 3.71 17.57 -12.82
C ARG A 118 3.22 18.57 -11.81
N ALA A 119 3.10 18.16 -10.54
CA ALA A 119 2.75 19.07 -9.45
C ALA A 119 3.83 20.19 -9.28
N ALA A 120 5.10 19.80 -9.30
CA ALA A 120 6.20 20.75 -9.20
C ALA A 120 6.24 21.73 -10.38
N ALA A 121 6.02 21.27 -11.62
CA ALA A 121 5.92 22.12 -12.80
C ALA A 121 4.80 23.18 -12.69
N ASN A 122 3.73 22.86 -11.97
CA ASN A 122 2.62 23.76 -11.68
C ASN A 122 2.80 24.58 -10.38
N GLY A 123 3.98 24.56 -9.76
CA GLY A 123 4.27 25.30 -8.53
C GLY A 123 3.53 24.80 -7.28
N LYS A 124 3.09 23.53 -7.28
CA LYS A 124 2.28 22.94 -6.22
C LYS A 124 3.11 22.04 -5.30
N ARG A 125 2.74 21.98 -4.04
CA ARG A 125 3.36 21.06 -3.08
C ARG A 125 2.88 19.64 -3.31
N SER A 126 3.79 18.65 -3.21
CA SER A 126 3.40 17.26 -3.32
C SER A 126 4.19 16.37 -2.36
N GLN A 127 3.53 15.34 -1.85
CA GLN A 127 4.12 14.27 -1.08
C GLN A 127 3.73 12.96 -1.77
N CYS A 128 4.69 12.34 -2.45
CA CYS A 128 4.48 11.17 -3.28
C CYS A 128 5.26 9.98 -2.72
N PHE A 129 4.55 8.93 -2.34
CA PHE A 129 5.11 7.66 -1.89
C PHE A 129 4.94 6.61 -2.97
N GLY A 130 6.05 6.00 -3.37
CA GLY A 130 6.12 4.94 -4.37
C GLY A 130 6.14 3.54 -3.77
N GLY A 131 6.66 2.58 -4.55
CA GLY A 131 6.85 1.20 -4.13
C GLY A 131 7.94 1.03 -3.06
N ALA A 132 7.91 -0.10 -2.40
CA ALA A 132 8.85 -0.46 -1.35
C ALA A 132 9.40 -1.89 -1.56
N LYS A 133 10.54 -2.18 -0.96
CA LYS A 133 11.15 -3.50 -0.83
C LYS A 133 11.64 -3.65 0.62
N ASN A 134 10.71 -3.99 1.51
CA ASN A 134 11.02 -4.04 2.94
C ASN A 134 11.81 -5.31 3.28
N HIS A 135 12.79 -5.14 4.15
CA HIS A 135 13.68 -6.18 4.62
C HIS A 135 13.46 -6.43 6.11
N MET A 136 13.50 -7.68 6.52
CA MET A 136 13.48 -8.09 7.92
C MET A 136 14.80 -8.79 8.25
N ILE A 137 15.59 -8.21 9.16
CA ILE A 137 16.81 -8.83 9.66
C ILE A 137 16.44 -9.78 10.80
N VAL A 138 16.86 -11.04 10.71
CA VAL A 138 16.62 -12.07 11.74
C VAL A 138 17.95 -12.45 12.38
N MET A 139 18.11 -12.07 13.64
CA MET A 139 19.31 -12.33 14.42
C MET A 139 19.34 -13.79 14.92
N PRO A 140 20.53 -14.35 15.24
CA PRO A 140 20.67 -15.75 15.70
C PRO A 140 19.92 -16.07 17.00
N ASP A 141 19.73 -15.09 17.86
CA ASP A 141 19.03 -15.16 19.15
C ASP A 141 17.54 -14.80 19.06
N ALA A 142 17.03 -14.56 17.85
CA ALA A 142 15.61 -14.29 17.66
C ALA A 142 14.74 -15.51 17.97
N ASP A 143 13.54 -15.27 18.50
CA ASP A 143 12.49 -16.29 18.55
C ASP A 143 12.03 -16.59 17.11
N LEU A 144 12.45 -17.75 16.58
CA LEU A 144 12.18 -18.11 15.20
C LEU A 144 10.70 -18.38 14.92
N ASP A 145 9.92 -18.81 15.90
CA ASP A 145 8.49 -19.06 15.68
C ASP A 145 7.75 -17.74 15.52
N GLN A 146 8.06 -16.75 16.36
CA GLN A 146 7.54 -15.38 16.20
C GLN A 146 8.02 -14.73 14.89
N ALA A 147 9.29 -14.93 14.51
CA ALA A 147 9.83 -14.38 13.27
C ALA A 147 9.14 -14.98 12.03
N VAL A 148 8.88 -16.29 12.03
CA VAL A 148 8.16 -16.98 10.95
C VAL A 148 6.71 -16.48 10.85
N ASP A 149 5.99 -16.40 11.96
CA ASP A 149 4.61 -15.90 11.97
C ASP A 149 4.52 -14.44 11.50
N ALA A 150 5.47 -13.59 11.92
CA ALA A 150 5.57 -12.22 11.47
C ALA A 150 5.86 -12.13 9.95
N LEU A 151 6.80 -12.95 9.43
CA LEU A 151 7.11 -13.01 8.00
C LEU A 151 5.93 -13.53 7.18
N VAL A 152 5.22 -14.55 7.66
CA VAL A 152 4.03 -15.07 6.99
C VAL A 152 2.95 -13.99 6.89
N GLY A 153 2.61 -13.35 8.00
CA GLY A 153 1.61 -12.28 8.01
C GLY A 153 1.99 -11.06 7.17
N ALA A 154 3.25 -10.62 7.29
CA ALA A 154 3.73 -9.43 6.60
C ALA A 154 4.11 -9.68 5.13
N GLY A 155 4.57 -10.88 4.77
CA GLY A 155 4.99 -11.20 3.40
C GLY A 155 3.85 -11.63 2.49
N TYR A 156 2.93 -12.45 2.99
CA TYR A 156 1.88 -13.07 2.18
C TYR A 156 0.48 -12.50 2.43
N GLY A 157 0.25 -11.80 3.54
CA GLY A 157 -1.03 -11.13 3.81
C GLY A 157 -1.44 -10.20 2.67
N SER A 158 -2.73 -10.20 2.30
CA SER A 158 -3.28 -9.50 1.12
C SER A 158 -2.55 -9.86 -0.19
N ALA A 159 -2.15 -11.12 -0.36
CA ALA A 159 -1.38 -11.60 -1.52
C ALA A 159 -0.06 -10.80 -1.75
N GLY A 160 0.54 -10.22 -0.68
CA GLY A 160 1.73 -9.39 -0.77
C GLY A 160 1.48 -7.96 -1.27
N GLU A 161 0.25 -7.56 -1.54
CA GLU A 161 -0.10 -6.23 -2.08
C GLU A 161 -0.21 -5.17 -0.97
N ARG A 162 0.74 -5.14 -0.05
CA ARG A 162 0.87 -4.12 1.00
C ARG A 162 2.14 -3.31 0.80
N CYS A 163 2.07 -2.00 1.03
CA CYS A 163 3.25 -1.13 1.01
C CYS A 163 4.28 -1.51 2.09
N MET A 164 3.83 -2.10 3.19
CA MET A 164 4.65 -2.56 4.32
C MET A 164 4.90 -4.08 4.30
N ALA A 165 4.60 -4.78 3.18
CA ALA A 165 4.91 -6.19 3.04
C ALA A 165 6.41 -6.43 3.18
N ILE A 166 6.79 -7.46 3.94
CA ILE A 166 8.19 -7.88 4.06
C ILE A 166 8.50 -8.80 2.87
N SER A 167 9.25 -8.27 1.92
CA SER A 167 9.61 -9.00 0.69
C SER A 167 10.90 -9.79 0.82
N VAL A 168 11.78 -9.41 1.76
CA VAL A 168 13.11 -9.99 1.93
C VAL A 168 13.36 -10.28 3.40
N ALA A 169 13.68 -11.54 3.70
CA ALA A 169 14.24 -11.93 5.00
C ALA A 169 15.76 -12.00 4.90
N VAL A 170 16.46 -11.39 5.84
CA VAL A 170 17.93 -11.35 5.93
C VAL A 170 18.36 -12.04 7.23
N PRO A 171 18.45 -13.37 7.25
CA PRO A 171 18.92 -14.10 8.43
C PRO A 171 20.43 -13.92 8.62
N VAL A 172 20.85 -13.68 9.86
CA VAL A 172 22.27 -13.54 10.21
C VAL A 172 22.85 -14.89 10.57
N GLY A 173 23.79 -15.36 9.77
CA GLY A 173 24.46 -16.65 9.92
C GLY A 173 23.74 -17.81 9.25
N GLU A 174 24.54 -18.78 8.80
CA GLU A 174 24.05 -19.92 7.98
C GLU A 174 23.07 -20.82 8.76
N GLU A 175 23.32 -21.05 10.04
CA GLU A 175 22.41 -21.85 10.87
C GLU A 175 21.02 -21.18 10.99
N THR A 176 20.99 -19.88 11.23
CA THR A 176 19.73 -19.09 11.30
C THR A 176 19.01 -19.16 9.96
N ALA A 177 19.73 -19.01 8.84
CA ALA A 177 19.17 -19.07 7.49
C ALA A 177 18.52 -20.42 7.21
N ASN A 178 19.22 -21.52 7.47
CA ASN A 178 18.72 -22.86 7.23
C ASN A 178 17.48 -23.19 8.08
N ARG A 179 17.48 -22.79 9.35
CA ARG A 179 16.34 -23.01 10.26
C ARG A 179 15.13 -22.16 9.87
N LEU A 180 15.35 -20.90 9.54
CA LEU A 180 14.28 -19.98 9.10
C LEU A 180 13.65 -20.47 7.80
N ARG A 181 14.47 -20.81 6.79
CA ARG A 181 14.04 -21.35 5.50
C ARG A 181 13.15 -22.57 5.67
N ALA A 182 13.59 -23.55 6.45
CA ALA A 182 12.86 -24.80 6.65
C ALA A 182 11.48 -24.55 7.30
N ARG A 183 11.43 -23.76 8.38
CA ARG A 183 10.18 -23.44 9.07
C ARG A 183 9.23 -22.60 8.22
N LEU A 184 9.75 -21.59 7.51
CA LEU A 184 8.95 -20.76 6.65
C LEU A 184 8.37 -21.54 5.49
N ALA A 185 9.17 -22.41 4.83
CA ALA A 185 8.72 -23.28 3.75
C ALA A 185 7.59 -24.24 4.19
N GLU A 186 7.66 -24.75 5.42
CA GLU A 186 6.59 -25.58 5.98
C GLU A 186 5.33 -24.75 6.26
N ARG A 187 5.49 -23.63 6.95
CA ARG A 187 4.38 -22.79 7.41
C ARG A 187 3.54 -22.19 6.28
N ILE A 188 4.18 -21.77 5.18
CA ILE A 188 3.46 -21.18 4.04
C ILE A 188 2.69 -22.20 3.19
N LYS A 189 2.98 -23.49 3.30
CA LYS A 189 2.20 -24.54 2.61
C LYS A 189 0.77 -24.64 3.16
N ASP A 190 0.57 -24.26 4.41
CA ASP A 190 -0.73 -24.31 5.07
C ASP A 190 -1.62 -23.11 4.71
N LEU A 191 -1.05 -22.08 4.10
CA LEU A 191 -1.81 -20.88 3.71
C LEU A 191 -2.90 -21.24 2.71
N ARG A 192 -4.11 -20.81 3.01
CA ARG A 192 -5.31 -20.98 2.21
C ARG A 192 -5.58 -19.73 1.41
N VAL A 193 -5.53 -19.87 0.11
CA VAL A 193 -5.92 -18.83 -0.83
C VAL A 193 -7.39 -19.05 -1.17
N GLY A 194 -8.21 -18.00 -1.15
CA GLY A 194 -9.63 -18.17 -1.40
C GLY A 194 -10.39 -16.87 -1.55
N HIS A 195 -11.71 -16.97 -1.66
CA HIS A 195 -12.57 -15.81 -1.75
C HIS A 195 -12.50 -14.96 -0.48
N SER A 196 -12.54 -13.63 -0.62
CA SER A 196 -12.39 -12.69 0.50
C SER A 196 -13.48 -12.80 1.59
N LEU A 197 -14.62 -13.38 1.28
CA LEU A 197 -15.70 -13.68 2.25
C LEU A 197 -15.60 -15.08 2.86
N ASP A 198 -14.64 -15.91 2.43
CA ASP A 198 -14.42 -17.20 3.08
C ASP A 198 -13.63 -16.99 4.39
N PRO A 199 -14.24 -17.27 5.55
CA PRO A 199 -13.57 -17.11 6.85
C PRO A 199 -12.38 -18.06 7.06
N LYS A 200 -12.21 -19.04 6.17
CA LYS A 200 -11.08 -19.97 6.19
C LYS A 200 -9.93 -19.55 5.30
N ALA A 201 -10.13 -18.56 4.41
CA ALA A 201 -9.07 -18.05 3.56
C ALA A 201 -8.14 -17.14 4.36
N ASP A 202 -6.82 -17.34 4.21
CA ASP A 202 -5.81 -16.47 4.82
C ASP A 202 -5.61 -15.20 3.99
N TYR A 203 -5.79 -15.29 2.67
CA TYR A 203 -5.78 -14.13 1.78
C TYR A 203 -6.56 -14.39 0.48
N GLY A 204 -6.97 -13.30 -0.16
CA GLY A 204 -7.76 -13.27 -1.39
C GLY A 204 -6.93 -13.21 -2.68
N PRO A 205 -7.60 -12.88 -3.80
CA PRO A 205 -6.94 -12.74 -5.11
C PRO A 205 -6.06 -11.49 -5.17
N LEU A 206 -5.21 -11.44 -6.19
CA LEU A 206 -4.56 -10.21 -6.64
C LEU A 206 -5.60 -9.25 -7.25
N VAL A 207 -5.24 -7.98 -7.35
CA VAL A 207 -6.17 -6.92 -7.78
C VAL A 207 -6.59 -7.03 -9.25
N THR A 208 -5.75 -7.59 -10.14
CA THR A 208 -6.02 -7.70 -11.58
C THR A 208 -5.32 -8.89 -12.21
N ALA A 209 -5.79 -9.31 -13.40
CA ALA A 209 -5.11 -10.28 -14.25
C ALA A 209 -3.68 -9.83 -14.62
N ALA A 210 -3.49 -8.55 -14.88
CA ALA A 210 -2.17 -7.99 -15.17
C ALA A 210 -1.20 -8.13 -13.98
N ALA A 211 -1.71 -7.96 -12.74
CA ALA A 211 -0.93 -8.20 -11.54
C ALA A 211 -0.54 -9.69 -11.42
N LEU A 212 -1.47 -10.60 -11.67
CA LEU A 212 -1.19 -12.04 -11.67
C LEU A 212 -0.12 -12.42 -12.70
N THR A 213 -0.24 -11.92 -13.94
CA THR A 213 0.74 -12.15 -15.01
C THR A 213 2.12 -11.64 -14.61
N ARG A 214 2.19 -10.43 -14.03
CA ARG A 214 3.44 -9.83 -13.57
C ARG A 214 4.08 -10.63 -12.43
N VAL A 215 3.31 -11.08 -11.45
CA VAL A 215 3.83 -11.89 -10.33
C VAL A 215 4.35 -13.23 -10.82
N ARG A 216 3.63 -13.91 -11.72
CA ARG A 216 4.11 -15.15 -12.36
C ARG A 216 5.42 -14.90 -13.11
N GLY A 217 5.52 -13.80 -13.86
CA GLY A 217 6.74 -13.42 -14.57
C GLY A 217 7.93 -13.17 -13.63
N TYR A 218 7.72 -12.59 -12.46
CA TYR A 218 8.78 -12.45 -11.45
C TYR A 218 9.25 -13.78 -10.87
N ILE A 219 8.33 -14.74 -10.70
CA ILE A 219 8.73 -16.10 -10.27
C ILE A 219 9.61 -16.76 -11.35
N ASP A 220 9.22 -16.63 -12.64
CA ASP A 220 10.02 -17.13 -13.76
C ASP A 220 11.39 -16.44 -13.84
N ALA A 221 11.43 -15.13 -13.65
CA ALA A 221 12.67 -14.35 -13.65
C ALA A 221 13.61 -14.81 -12.52
N GLY A 222 13.11 -14.97 -11.28
CA GLY A 222 13.92 -15.43 -10.17
C GLY A 222 14.58 -16.80 -10.43
N VAL A 223 13.86 -17.74 -11.04
CA VAL A 223 14.42 -19.02 -11.46
C VAL A 223 15.49 -18.84 -12.55
N THR A 224 15.24 -17.97 -13.52
CA THR A 224 16.18 -17.70 -14.62
C THR A 224 17.45 -17.01 -14.14
N GLU A 225 17.36 -16.16 -13.14
CA GLU A 225 18.48 -15.46 -12.51
C GLU A 225 19.30 -16.37 -11.57
N GLY A 226 18.85 -17.60 -11.34
CA GLY A 226 19.59 -18.64 -10.60
C GLY A 226 19.21 -18.75 -9.12
N ALA A 227 18.16 -18.05 -8.66
CA ALA A 227 17.64 -18.25 -7.31
C ALA A 227 16.97 -19.61 -7.15
N GLU A 228 17.06 -20.20 -5.96
CA GLU A 228 16.39 -21.48 -5.65
C GLU A 228 14.91 -21.24 -5.33
N LEU A 229 14.02 -21.77 -6.16
CA LEU A 229 12.57 -21.75 -5.88
C LEU A 229 12.21 -22.85 -4.87
N VAL A 230 12.15 -22.49 -3.60
CA VAL A 230 11.88 -23.43 -2.48
C VAL A 230 10.41 -23.83 -2.43
N VAL A 231 9.50 -22.89 -2.66
CA VAL A 231 8.05 -23.12 -2.74
C VAL A 231 7.52 -22.38 -3.95
N ASP A 232 6.78 -23.10 -4.80
CA ASP A 232 6.18 -22.55 -6.03
C ASP A 232 4.67 -22.35 -5.85
N GLY A 233 4.28 -21.10 -5.66
CA GLY A 233 2.88 -20.68 -5.49
C GLY A 233 2.03 -20.81 -6.76
N ARG A 234 2.61 -20.92 -7.94
CA ARG A 234 1.89 -21.05 -9.21
C ARG A 234 1.06 -22.33 -9.29
N LYS A 235 1.42 -23.35 -8.50
CA LYS A 235 0.72 -24.64 -8.40
C LYS A 235 -0.61 -24.55 -7.64
N LYS A 236 -0.83 -23.46 -6.89
CA LYS A 236 -2.10 -23.16 -6.20
C LYS A 236 -2.81 -22.04 -6.96
N GLY A 237 -3.39 -22.37 -8.10
CA GLY A 237 -4.20 -21.43 -8.90
C GLY A 237 -5.69 -21.62 -8.69
N SER A 238 -6.50 -20.89 -9.45
CA SER A 238 -7.96 -20.85 -9.33
C SER A 238 -8.69 -22.05 -9.93
N ASP A 239 -8.00 -22.96 -10.63
CA ASP A 239 -8.62 -23.93 -11.53
C ASP A 239 -9.50 -24.99 -10.82
N GLU A 240 -9.32 -25.17 -9.50
CA GLU A 240 -10.13 -26.08 -8.67
C GLU A 240 -10.73 -25.40 -7.43
N MET A 241 -10.70 -24.05 -7.38
CA MET A 241 -11.19 -23.31 -6.24
C MET A 241 -12.68 -23.01 -6.36
N THR A 242 -13.41 -23.18 -5.26
CA THR A 242 -14.83 -22.82 -5.17
C THR A 242 -15.09 -21.99 -3.92
N PHE A 243 -16.16 -21.20 -3.95
CA PHE A 243 -16.74 -20.54 -2.77
C PHE A 243 -18.24 -20.80 -2.76
N GLY A 244 -18.71 -21.61 -1.82
CA GLY A 244 -20.04 -22.18 -1.90
C GLY A 244 -20.19 -23.02 -3.17
N ASP A 245 -21.22 -22.75 -3.97
CA ASP A 245 -21.49 -23.41 -5.26
C ASP A 245 -20.84 -22.68 -6.46
N GLU A 246 -20.13 -21.57 -6.24
CA GLU A 246 -19.51 -20.77 -7.29
C GLU A 246 -18.08 -21.22 -7.57
N SER A 247 -17.75 -21.44 -8.84
CA SER A 247 -16.38 -21.64 -9.30
C SER A 247 -15.61 -20.33 -9.24
N LEU A 248 -14.37 -20.39 -8.73
CA LEU A 248 -13.42 -19.27 -8.75
C LEU A 248 -12.46 -19.36 -9.95
N GLU A 249 -12.75 -20.23 -10.93
CA GLU A 249 -11.98 -20.35 -12.16
C GLU A 249 -11.85 -19.01 -12.89
N GLY A 250 -10.65 -18.72 -13.41
CA GLY A 250 -10.36 -17.43 -14.04
C GLY A 250 -10.12 -16.26 -13.07
N GLY A 251 -10.24 -16.49 -11.76
CA GLY A 251 -9.88 -15.52 -10.74
C GLY A 251 -8.36 -15.30 -10.66
N PHE A 252 -7.96 -14.18 -10.06
CA PHE A 252 -6.54 -13.75 -10.01
C PHE A 252 -5.79 -14.32 -8.81
N PHE A 253 -6.01 -15.60 -8.52
CA PHE A 253 -5.43 -16.28 -7.36
C PHE A 253 -4.05 -16.83 -7.65
N ILE A 254 -3.18 -16.76 -6.64
CA ILE A 254 -1.84 -17.34 -6.66
C ILE A 254 -1.43 -17.74 -5.24
N GLY A 255 -0.81 -18.89 -5.09
CA GLY A 255 -0.26 -19.33 -3.81
C GLY A 255 1.05 -18.63 -3.43
N PRO A 256 1.53 -18.86 -2.20
CA PRO A 256 2.77 -18.27 -1.72
C PRO A 256 3.98 -18.88 -2.44
N SER A 257 4.93 -18.04 -2.82
CA SER A 257 6.24 -18.47 -3.34
C SER A 257 7.36 -18.07 -2.40
N LEU A 258 8.38 -18.92 -2.30
CA LEU A 258 9.57 -18.66 -1.50
C LEU A 258 10.82 -18.96 -2.35
N PHE A 259 11.72 -18.00 -2.37
CA PHE A 259 13.04 -18.13 -2.98
C PHE A 259 14.14 -18.12 -1.92
N ASP A 260 15.23 -18.81 -2.21
CA ASP A 260 16.49 -18.74 -1.48
C ASP A 260 17.65 -18.52 -2.46
N HIS A 261 18.84 -18.25 -1.94
CA HIS A 261 20.03 -17.93 -2.73
C HIS A 261 19.82 -16.81 -3.74
N VAL A 262 19.11 -15.76 -3.33
CA VAL A 262 18.87 -14.54 -4.13
C VAL A 262 20.12 -13.68 -4.10
N THR A 263 20.52 -13.13 -5.26
CA THR A 263 21.71 -12.25 -5.41
C THR A 263 21.32 -10.82 -5.76
#